data_c469000afa1e08db381e76ac0d1a1fe1
#
_entry.id   c469000afa1e08db381e76ac0d1a1fe1
#
_cell.length_a   1.000
_cell.length_b   1.000
_cell.length_c   1.000
_cell.angle_alpha   90.00
_cell.angle_beta   90.00
_cell.angle_gamma   90.00
#
_symmetry.space_group_name_H-M   'P 1'
#
loop_
_entity.id
_entity.type
_entity.pdbx_description
1 polymer ?
#
loop_
_entity_poly.entity_id
_entity_poly.type
_entity_poly.pdbx_seq_one_letter_code
_entity_poly.pdbx_strand_id
1 'polypeptide(L)'
;FETKSPVDGAVLASVARGDAEDIDRAATAASLAFKSWRDMPATMRKKLLLRVADAIEDNADDIAVLECIDTGQAHRFMAKAAIRAAENFRFFADKCTEARDGLNTPSEEHWNISTRVPIGPVGVITPWNTPFMLSTWKIAPALAAGCTVVHKPAEWSPVTADLLAKLVKQAGVPDGVLNTVHGFGEEAGRALTEHPVIKAIGFVG
;
A
#
# COMPACT_ATOMS: atom_id res chain seq x y z
N PHE A 1 -7.25 -0.36 20.46
CA PHE A 1 -8.31 0.66 20.45
C PHE A 1 -9.52 0.17 19.68
N GLU A 2 -10.69 0.73 20.00
CA GLU A 2 -11.93 0.41 19.30
C GLU A 2 -12.13 1.37 18.12
N THR A 3 -12.53 0.82 16.96
CA THR A 3 -13.11 1.62 15.88
C THR A 3 -14.62 1.58 15.96
N LYS A 4 -15.27 2.71 15.67
CA LYS A 4 -16.71 2.88 15.83
C LYS A 4 -17.35 3.41 14.56
N SER A 5 -18.53 2.92 14.25
CA SER A 5 -19.36 3.45 13.17
C SER A 5 -19.67 4.94 13.42
N PRO A 6 -19.38 5.82 12.47
CA PRO A 6 -19.72 7.24 12.59
C PRO A 6 -21.24 7.50 12.45
N VAL A 7 -22.02 6.49 12.06
CA VAL A 7 -23.47 6.62 11.85
C VAL A 7 -24.23 6.47 13.15
N ASP A 8 -23.88 5.48 13.98
CA ASP A 8 -24.63 5.13 15.19
C ASP A 8 -23.75 4.94 16.43
N GLY A 9 -22.42 5.07 16.29
CA GLY A 9 -21.48 4.89 17.39
C GLY A 9 -21.23 3.43 17.81
N ALA A 10 -21.78 2.46 17.08
CA ALA A 10 -21.58 1.04 17.37
C ALA A 10 -20.10 0.67 17.21
N VAL A 11 -19.58 -0.16 18.12
CA VAL A 11 -18.22 -0.70 18.00
C VAL A 11 -18.16 -1.69 16.84
N LEU A 12 -17.30 -1.42 15.86
CA LEU A 12 -17.09 -2.27 14.68
C LEU A 12 -16.03 -3.34 14.90
N ALA A 13 -14.92 -2.94 15.51
CA ALA A 13 -13.80 -3.84 15.76
C ALA A 13 -12.90 -3.33 16.89
N SER A 14 -12.14 -4.24 17.47
CA SER A 14 -10.97 -3.92 18.30
C SER A 14 -9.71 -4.04 17.45
N VAL A 15 -8.93 -2.97 17.38
CA VAL A 15 -7.75 -2.83 16.51
C VAL A 15 -6.50 -2.73 17.37
N ALA A 16 -5.42 -3.37 16.96
CA ALA A 16 -4.13 -3.29 17.65
C ALA A 16 -3.62 -1.83 17.67
N ARG A 17 -3.11 -1.40 18.82
CA ARG A 17 -2.42 -0.12 18.96
C ARG A 17 -0.93 -0.36 18.80
N GLY A 18 -0.46 -0.31 17.56
CA GLY A 18 0.94 -0.47 17.23
C GLY A 18 1.77 0.73 17.67
N ASP A 19 2.99 0.45 18.05
CA ASP A 19 3.98 1.41 18.52
C ASP A 19 5.27 1.36 17.69
N ALA A 20 6.36 1.92 18.25
CA ALA A 20 7.65 1.97 17.56
C ALA A 20 8.26 0.56 17.36
N GLU A 21 8.01 -0.40 18.27
CA GLU A 21 8.50 -1.77 18.13
C GLU A 21 7.77 -2.50 16.98
N ASP A 22 6.47 -2.30 16.85
CA ASP A 22 5.69 -2.85 15.74
C ASP A 22 6.16 -2.30 14.39
N ILE A 23 6.45 -1.00 14.32
CA ILE A 23 7.03 -0.36 13.13
C ILE A 23 8.42 -0.93 12.83
N ASP A 24 9.28 -1.12 13.84
CA ASP A 24 10.61 -1.71 13.64
C ASP A 24 10.52 -3.14 13.09
N ARG A 25 9.61 -3.97 13.63
CA ARG A 25 9.35 -5.33 13.12
C ARG A 25 8.87 -5.30 11.65
N ALA A 26 7.95 -4.40 11.31
CA ALA A 26 7.43 -4.25 9.97
C ALA A 26 8.51 -3.74 8.98
N ALA A 27 9.31 -2.75 9.41
CA ALA A 27 10.41 -2.21 8.61
C ALA A 27 11.52 -3.25 8.38
N THR A 28 11.81 -4.07 9.40
CA THR A 28 12.74 -5.19 9.30
C THR A 28 12.22 -6.24 8.31
N ALA A 29 10.95 -6.64 8.39
CA ALA A 29 10.33 -7.56 7.44
C ALA A 29 10.36 -7.01 6.01
N ALA A 30 10.04 -5.73 5.84
CA ALA A 30 10.12 -5.04 4.55
C ALA A 30 11.55 -5.02 3.98
N SER A 31 12.55 -4.80 4.84
CA SER A 31 13.96 -4.81 4.46
C SER A 31 14.44 -6.19 4.02
N LEU A 32 14.05 -7.23 4.75
CA LEU A 32 14.40 -8.62 4.41
C LEU A 32 13.78 -9.05 3.07
N ALA A 33 12.53 -8.67 2.81
CA ALA A 33 11.83 -8.98 1.56
C ALA A 33 12.31 -8.12 0.37
N PHE A 34 12.94 -6.97 0.62
CA PHE A 34 13.26 -5.99 -0.42
C PHE A 34 14.13 -6.55 -1.54
N LYS A 35 15.18 -7.29 -1.21
CA LYS A 35 16.11 -7.80 -2.22
C LYS A 35 15.40 -8.73 -3.22
N SER A 36 14.64 -9.70 -2.71
CA SER A 36 13.93 -10.65 -3.56
C SER A 36 12.85 -9.99 -4.40
N TRP A 37 12.13 -9.00 -3.82
CA TRP A 37 11.10 -8.26 -4.54
C TRP A 37 11.69 -7.32 -5.61
N ARG A 38 12.76 -6.60 -5.29
CA ARG A 38 13.49 -5.73 -6.23
C ARG A 38 14.03 -6.51 -7.43
N ASP A 39 14.63 -7.68 -7.15
CA ASP A 39 15.30 -8.51 -8.15
C ASP A 39 14.33 -9.39 -8.94
N MET A 40 13.06 -9.47 -8.53
CA MET A 40 12.02 -10.16 -9.26
C MET A 40 11.83 -9.54 -10.66
N PRO A 41 11.76 -10.34 -11.74
CA PRO A 41 11.48 -9.83 -13.07
C PRO A 41 10.22 -8.95 -13.10
N ALA A 42 10.29 -7.80 -13.77
CA ALA A 42 9.18 -6.84 -13.84
C ALA A 42 7.88 -7.49 -14.38
N THR A 43 8.00 -8.43 -15.32
CA THR A 43 6.86 -9.19 -15.85
C THR A 43 6.20 -10.09 -14.80
N MET A 44 6.96 -10.61 -13.85
CA MET A 44 6.42 -11.40 -12.73
C MET A 44 5.73 -10.50 -11.70
N ARG A 45 6.33 -9.35 -11.35
CA ARG A 45 5.66 -8.35 -10.49
C ARG A 45 4.35 -7.88 -11.13
N LYS A 46 4.36 -7.56 -12.43
CA LYS A 46 3.14 -7.22 -13.17
C LYS A 46 2.04 -8.28 -12.98
N LYS A 47 2.36 -9.56 -13.18
CA LYS A 47 1.39 -10.65 -13.01
C LYS A 47 0.81 -10.69 -11.59
N LEU A 48 1.64 -10.49 -10.56
CA LEU A 48 1.18 -10.48 -9.18
C LEU A 48 0.26 -9.28 -8.90
N LEU A 49 0.62 -8.09 -9.38
CA LEU A 49 -0.21 -6.88 -9.20
C LEU A 49 -1.55 -6.98 -9.95
N LEU A 50 -1.58 -7.63 -11.12
CA LEU A 50 -2.84 -7.91 -11.81
C LEU A 50 -3.74 -8.86 -11.01
N ARG A 51 -3.17 -9.91 -10.38
CA ARG A 51 -3.94 -10.78 -9.48
C ARG A 51 -4.46 -10.03 -8.25
N VAL A 52 -3.70 -9.06 -7.74
CA VAL A 52 -4.20 -8.18 -6.66
C VAL A 52 -5.40 -7.38 -7.16
N ALA A 53 -5.33 -6.82 -8.37
CA ALA A 53 -6.44 -6.08 -8.96
C ALA A 53 -7.69 -6.96 -9.13
N ASP A 54 -7.52 -8.18 -9.63
CA ASP A 54 -8.62 -9.13 -9.79
C ASP A 54 -9.23 -9.50 -8.42
N ALA A 55 -8.40 -9.78 -7.41
CA ALA A 55 -8.87 -10.07 -6.05
C ALA A 55 -9.62 -8.87 -5.42
N ILE A 56 -9.20 -7.63 -5.69
CA ILE A 56 -9.93 -6.43 -5.23
C ILE A 56 -11.28 -6.33 -5.94
N GLU A 57 -11.32 -6.55 -7.24
CA GLU A 57 -12.56 -6.47 -8.02
C GLU A 57 -13.57 -7.55 -7.61
N ASP A 58 -13.10 -8.78 -7.39
CA ASP A 58 -13.91 -9.90 -6.91
C ASP A 58 -14.51 -9.64 -5.51
N ASN A 59 -13.90 -8.77 -4.72
CA ASN A 59 -14.37 -8.38 -3.37
C ASN A 59 -14.91 -6.93 -3.32
N ALA A 60 -15.22 -6.31 -4.45
CA ALA A 60 -15.57 -4.90 -4.52
C ALA A 60 -16.82 -4.54 -3.69
N ASP A 61 -17.83 -5.41 -3.67
CA ASP A 61 -19.06 -5.19 -2.90
C ASP A 61 -18.79 -5.25 -1.39
N ASP A 62 -18.00 -6.21 -0.92
CA ASP A 62 -17.61 -6.32 0.49
C ASP A 62 -16.78 -5.13 0.92
N ILE A 63 -15.82 -4.69 0.09
CA ILE A 63 -15.02 -3.48 0.33
C ILE A 63 -15.94 -2.27 0.47
N ALA A 64 -16.90 -2.09 -0.46
CA ALA A 64 -17.82 -0.98 -0.44
C ALA A 64 -18.69 -0.94 0.82
N VAL A 65 -19.19 -2.09 1.27
CA VAL A 65 -19.98 -2.21 2.49
C VAL A 65 -19.14 -1.88 3.71
N LEU A 66 -17.94 -2.46 3.82
CA LEU A 66 -17.03 -2.20 4.95
C LEU A 66 -16.62 -0.72 5.01
N GLU A 67 -16.28 -0.10 3.89
CA GLU A 67 -15.96 1.34 3.85
C GLU A 67 -17.17 2.21 4.23
N CYS A 68 -18.38 1.85 3.81
CA CYS A 68 -19.60 2.52 4.24
C CYS A 68 -19.76 2.53 5.76
N ILE A 69 -19.57 1.37 6.38
CA ILE A 69 -19.74 1.18 7.83
C ILE A 69 -18.63 1.91 8.61
N ASP A 70 -17.38 1.82 8.12
CA ASP A 70 -16.20 2.34 8.81
C ASP A 70 -16.01 3.87 8.62
N THR A 71 -16.43 4.42 7.47
CA THR A 71 -16.26 5.85 7.15
C THR A 71 -17.53 6.68 7.21
N GLY A 72 -18.70 6.06 7.19
CA GLY A 72 -20.00 6.75 7.06
C GLY A 72 -20.27 7.29 5.65
N GLN A 73 -19.44 7.01 4.68
CA GLN A 73 -19.62 7.44 3.29
C GLN A 73 -20.76 6.67 2.61
N ALA A 74 -21.45 7.30 1.66
CA ALA A 74 -22.56 6.64 0.97
C ALA A 74 -22.06 5.48 0.09
N HIS A 75 -22.74 4.33 0.15
CA HIS A 75 -22.41 3.10 -0.58
C HIS A 75 -22.13 3.33 -2.07
N ARG A 76 -22.95 4.15 -2.75
CA ARG A 76 -22.76 4.47 -4.19
C ARG A 76 -21.39 5.08 -4.52
N PHE A 77 -20.74 5.73 -3.56
CA PHE A 77 -19.39 6.28 -3.74
C PHE A 77 -18.34 5.23 -3.42
N MET A 78 -18.54 4.44 -2.37
CA MET A 78 -17.60 3.40 -1.96
C MET A 78 -17.54 2.25 -2.97
N ALA A 79 -18.66 1.88 -3.60
CA ALA A 79 -18.67 0.92 -4.70
C ALA A 79 -17.79 1.39 -5.89
N LYS A 80 -17.86 2.68 -6.25
CA LYS A 80 -16.99 3.25 -7.28
C LYS A 80 -15.53 3.31 -6.84
N ALA A 81 -15.28 3.60 -5.57
CA ALA A 81 -13.93 3.67 -5.02
C ALA A 81 -13.27 2.29 -4.99
N ALA A 82 -14.01 1.22 -4.68
CA ALA A 82 -13.52 -0.17 -4.70
C ALA A 82 -13.06 -0.58 -6.12
N ILE A 83 -13.87 -0.30 -7.15
CA ILE A 83 -13.49 -0.56 -8.55
C ILE A 83 -12.26 0.25 -8.94
N ARG A 84 -12.21 1.53 -8.57
CA ARG A 84 -11.04 2.38 -8.86
C ARG A 84 -9.78 1.90 -8.16
N ALA A 85 -9.90 1.27 -7.00
CA ALA A 85 -8.76 0.65 -6.31
C ALA A 85 -8.16 -0.52 -7.12
N ALA A 86 -8.99 -1.36 -7.75
CA ALA A 86 -8.53 -2.38 -8.69
C ALA A 86 -7.88 -1.76 -9.94
N GLU A 87 -8.48 -0.71 -10.51
CA GLU A 87 -7.93 0.03 -11.65
C GLU A 87 -6.54 0.62 -11.34
N ASN A 88 -6.31 1.12 -10.13
CA ASN A 88 -5.01 1.60 -9.70
C ASN A 88 -3.94 0.50 -9.78
N PHE A 89 -4.25 -0.69 -9.27
CA PHE A 89 -3.31 -1.81 -9.38
C PHE A 89 -3.08 -2.23 -10.83
N ARG A 90 -4.11 -2.24 -11.70
CA ARG A 90 -3.96 -2.53 -13.14
C ARG A 90 -3.06 -1.51 -13.82
N PHE A 91 -3.32 -0.22 -13.59
CA PHE A 91 -2.51 0.86 -14.16
C PHE A 91 -1.04 0.73 -13.79
N PHE A 92 -0.73 0.56 -12.49
CA PHE A 92 0.65 0.44 -12.06
C PHE A 92 1.28 -0.91 -12.38
N ALA A 93 0.50 -1.98 -12.54
CA ALA A 93 0.99 -3.25 -13.07
C ALA A 93 1.55 -3.08 -14.48
N ASP A 94 0.87 -2.32 -15.34
CA ASP A 94 1.35 -2.01 -16.68
C ASP A 94 2.64 -1.19 -16.67
N LYS A 95 2.83 -0.35 -15.64
CA LYS A 95 4.06 0.44 -15.48
C LYS A 95 5.26 -0.34 -14.91
N CYS A 96 5.11 -1.58 -14.46
CA CYS A 96 6.21 -2.37 -13.91
C CYS A 96 7.40 -2.47 -14.86
N THR A 97 7.16 -2.66 -16.16
CA THR A 97 8.20 -2.80 -17.18
C THR A 97 8.87 -1.48 -17.52
N GLU A 98 8.17 -0.36 -17.33
CA GLU A 98 8.64 1.00 -17.60
C GLU A 98 9.33 1.64 -16.38
N ALA A 99 9.21 1.04 -15.19
CA ALA A 99 9.66 1.65 -13.93
C ALA A 99 11.19 1.93 -13.88
N ARG A 100 11.97 1.24 -14.70
CA ARG A 100 13.41 1.40 -14.77
C ARG A 100 13.88 2.27 -15.94
N ASP A 101 12.96 2.74 -16.76
CA ASP A 101 13.29 3.60 -17.89
C ASP A 101 13.88 4.93 -17.41
N GLY A 102 14.95 5.33 -18.06
CA GLY A 102 15.69 6.55 -17.77
C GLY A 102 16.00 7.34 -19.02
N LEU A 103 16.70 8.46 -18.86
CA LEU A 103 17.20 9.26 -19.96
C LEU A 103 18.44 8.60 -20.56
N ASN A 104 18.47 8.57 -21.90
CA ASN A 104 19.65 8.22 -22.66
C ASN A 104 20.04 9.42 -23.52
N THR A 105 21.21 9.99 -23.24
CA THR A 105 21.77 11.15 -24.00
C THR A 105 23.12 10.76 -24.58
N PRO A 106 23.15 10.07 -25.73
CA PRO A 106 24.40 9.73 -26.37
C PRO A 106 25.13 10.99 -26.93
N SER A 107 26.44 11.02 -26.83
CA SER A 107 27.33 11.92 -27.56
C SER A 107 28.22 11.14 -28.50
N GLU A 108 29.02 11.83 -29.34
CA GLU A 108 29.93 11.16 -30.27
C GLU A 108 31.00 10.34 -29.53
N GLU A 109 31.38 10.76 -28.32
CA GLU A 109 32.48 10.14 -27.56
C GLU A 109 32.01 9.29 -26.38
N HIS A 110 30.73 9.48 -25.87
CA HIS A 110 30.27 8.89 -24.63
C HIS A 110 28.81 8.43 -24.69
N TRP A 111 28.53 7.30 -24.05
CA TRP A 111 27.16 6.84 -23.73
C TRP A 111 26.81 7.31 -22.34
N ASN A 112 25.79 8.17 -22.22
CA ASN A 112 25.25 8.58 -20.94
C ASN A 112 23.89 7.92 -20.74
N ILE A 113 23.84 6.96 -19.83
CA ILE A 113 22.63 6.18 -19.55
C ILE A 113 22.23 6.39 -18.08
N SER A 114 21.01 6.88 -17.86
CA SER A 114 20.39 6.91 -16.55
C SER A 114 19.40 5.75 -16.40
N THR A 115 19.42 5.07 -15.28
CA THR A 115 18.43 4.04 -14.93
C THR A 115 17.83 4.35 -13.59
N ARG A 116 16.52 4.03 -13.41
CA ARG A 116 15.84 4.14 -12.12
C ARG A 116 15.97 2.82 -11.38
N VAL A 117 16.25 2.89 -10.09
CA VAL A 117 16.32 1.73 -9.20
C VAL A 117 15.36 1.91 -8.02
N PRO A 118 14.76 0.83 -7.50
CA PRO A 118 13.97 0.90 -6.27
C PRO A 118 14.82 1.40 -5.10
N ILE A 119 14.29 2.34 -4.33
CA ILE A 119 15.05 3.01 -3.27
C ILE A 119 15.13 2.21 -1.95
N GLY A 120 14.28 1.20 -1.77
CA GLY A 120 14.21 0.41 -0.53
C GLY A 120 12.80 0.28 0.01
N PRO A 121 12.68 -0.06 1.31
CA PRO A 121 11.41 0.02 2.02
C PRO A 121 10.90 1.45 2.07
N VAL A 122 9.58 1.63 1.86
CA VAL A 122 8.91 2.94 1.91
C VAL A 122 7.74 2.88 2.89
N GLY A 123 7.50 3.99 3.58
CA GLY A 123 6.32 4.16 4.42
C GLY A 123 5.15 4.70 3.60
N VAL A 124 3.96 4.23 3.91
CA VAL A 124 2.70 4.74 3.32
C VAL A 124 1.76 5.12 4.46
N ILE A 125 1.33 6.37 4.50
CA ILE A 125 0.36 6.89 5.47
C ILE A 125 -0.85 7.36 4.70
N THR A 126 -2.04 6.87 5.06
CA THR A 126 -3.28 7.11 4.31
C THR A 126 -4.39 7.64 5.20
N PRO A 127 -5.30 8.46 4.64
CA PRO A 127 -6.35 9.13 5.39
C PRO A 127 -7.57 8.23 5.62
N TRP A 128 -8.55 8.79 6.32
CA TRP A 128 -9.75 8.13 6.78
C TRP A 128 -10.94 8.18 5.81
N ASN A 129 -10.94 9.09 4.84
CA ASN A 129 -12.15 9.42 4.07
C ASN A 129 -12.47 8.45 2.91
N THR A 130 -11.46 7.80 2.32
CA THR A 130 -11.60 6.74 1.31
C THR A 130 -10.41 5.80 1.46
N PRO A 131 -10.30 5.13 2.62
CA PRO A 131 -9.05 4.52 3.08
C PRO A 131 -8.54 3.43 2.13
N PHE A 132 -9.41 2.56 1.62
CA PHE A 132 -9.00 1.47 0.73
C PHE A 132 -8.41 2.01 -0.59
N MET A 133 -9.17 2.84 -1.30
CA MET A 133 -8.75 3.39 -2.59
C MET A 133 -7.47 4.22 -2.46
N LEU A 134 -7.39 5.10 -1.46
CA LEU A 134 -6.22 5.97 -1.27
C LEU A 134 -4.98 5.20 -0.83
N SER A 135 -5.14 4.08 -0.12
CA SER A 135 -4.06 3.15 0.14
C SER A 135 -3.49 2.57 -1.16
N THR A 136 -4.35 2.16 -2.09
CA THR A 136 -3.90 1.62 -3.37
C THR A 136 -3.14 2.64 -4.23
N TRP A 137 -3.46 3.94 -4.13
CA TRP A 137 -2.74 5.01 -4.83
C TRP A 137 -1.26 5.13 -4.45
N LYS A 138 -0.89 4.69 -3.25
CA LYS A 138 0.48 4.75 -2.75
C LYS A 138 1.15 3.39 -2.77
N ILE A 139 0.42 2.34 -2.44
CA ILE A 139 0.95 0.98 -2.37
C ILE A 139 1.24 0.43 -3.77
N ALA A 140 0.30 0.55 -4.71
CA ALA A 140 0.47 0.00 -6.05
C ALA A 140 1.70 0.54 -6.80
N PRO A 141 1.96 1.87 -6.88
CA PRO A 141 3.18 2.39 -7.52
C PRO A 141 4.46 1.97 -6.80
N ALA A 142 4.46 1.93 -5.46
CA ALA A 142 5.64 1.51 -4.70
C ALA A 142 6.00 0.05 -5.02
N LEU A 143 5.01 -0.85 -5.00
CA LEU A 143 5.22 -2.26 -5.34
C LEU A 143 5.63 -2.45 -6.81
N ALA A 144 5.00 -1.72 -7.73
CA ALA A 144 5.35 -1.77 -9.16
C ALA A 144 6.78 -1.34 -9.42
N ALA A 145 7.26 -0.30 -8.73
CA ALA A 145 8.64 0.16 -8.81
C ALA A 145 9.65 -0.85 -8.22
N GLY A 146 9.21 -1.82 -7.43
CA GLY A 146 10.06 -2.81 -6.77
C GLY A 146 10.45 -2.43 -5.34
N CYS A 147 9.80 -1.44 -4.74
CA CYS A 147 9.92 -1.11 -3.32
C CYS A 147 9.06 -2.05 -2.47
N THR A 148 9.41 -2.24 -1.21
CA THR A 148 8.56 -2.85 -0.19
C THR A 148 7.89 -1.78 0.65
N VAL A 149 6.78 -2.10 1.30
CA VAL A 149 5.91 -1.10 1.93
C VAL A 149 5.63 -1.43 3.39
N VAL A 150 5.72 -0.42 4.25
CA VAL A 150 5.10 -0.39 5.58
C VAL A 150 3.94 0.60 5.53
N HIS A 151 2.72 0.11 5.67
CA HIS A 151 1.49 0.89 5.58
C HIS A 151 0.93 1.19 6.97
N LYS A 152 0.73 2.47 7.26
CA LYS A 152 0.01 2.95 8.45
C LYS A 152 -1.30 3.60 7.99
N PRO A 153 -2.46 2.91 8.08
CA PRO A 153 -3.77 3.51 7.79
C PRO A 153 -4.18 4.48 8.91
N ALA A 154 -5.16 5.34 8.60
CA ALA A 154 -5.74 6.20 9.63
C ALA A 154 -6.44 5.37 10.71
N GLU A 155 -6.31 5.80 11.97
CA GLU A 155 -6.97 5.17 13.12
C GLU A 155 -8.50 5.34 13.12
N TRP A 156 -9.00 6.30 12.37
CA TRP A 156 -10.43 6.60 12.26
C TRP A 156 -11.21 5.60 11.37
N SER A 157 -10.53 4.94 10.42
CA SER A 157 -11.13 3.97 9.50
C SER A 157 -10.13 2.89 9.08
N PRO A 158 -9.76 2.00 10.01
CA PRO A 158 -8.66 1.05 9.80
C PRO A 158 -9.09 -0.27 9.15
N VAL A 159 -10.40 -0.58 9.11
CA VAL A 159 -10.90 -1.94 8.88
C VAL A 159 -10.51 -2.48 7.50
N THR A 160 -10.61 -1.67 6.46
CA THR A 160 -10.32 -2.14 5.08
C THR A 160 -8.84 -2.27 4.78
N ALA A 161 -7.95 -1.73 5.62
CA ALA A 161 -6.51 -1.90 5.44
C ALA A 161 -6.06 -3.37 5.66
N ASP A 162 -6.68 -4.07 6.62
CA ASP A 162 -6.44 -5.49 6.83
C ASP A 162 -6.94 -6.34 5.66
N LEU A 163 -8.08 -5.98 5.11
CA LEU A 163 -8.61 -6.65 3.92
C LEU A 163 -7.66 -6.49 2.75
N LEU A 164 -7.14 -5.28 2.50
CA LEU A 164 -6.15 -5.05 1.44
C LEU A 164 -4.90 -5.93 1.63
N ALA A 165 -4.36 -5.99 2.85
CA ALA A 165 -3.20 -6.83 3.15
C ALA A 165 -3.48 -8.32 2.89
N LYS A 166 -4.68 -8.81 3.25
CA LYS A 166 -5.13 -10.19 2.97
C LYS A 166 -5.24 -10.47 1.47
N LEU A 167 -5.86 -9.57 0.70
CA LEU A 167 -6.00 -9.71 -0.75
C LEU A 167 -4.64 -9.71 -1.46
N VAL A 168 -3.73 -8.85 -1.05
CA VAL A 168 -2.35 -8.80 -1.58
C VAL A 168 -1.63 -10.14 -1.30
N LYS A 169 -1.75 -10.69 -0.10
CA LYS A 169 -1.17 -11.99 0.26
C LYS A 169 -1.81 -13.14 -0.53
N GLN A 170 -3.13 -13.17 -0.65
CA GLN A 170 -3.87 -14.19 -1.43
C GLN A 170 -3.50 -14.17 -2.92
N ALA A 171 -3.20 -13.01 -3.48
CA ALA A 171 -2.71 -12.86 -4.85
C ALA A 171 -1.29 -13.45 -5.07
N GLY A 172 -0.60 -13.86 -3.99
CA GLY A 172 0.71 -14.48 -4.02
C GLY A 172 1.88 -13.49 -3.94
N VAL A 173 1.64 -12.25 -3.54
CA VAL A 173 2.72 -11.32 -3.20
C VAL A 173 3.46 -11.85 -1.97
N PRO A 174 4.80 -11.94 -2.00
CA PRO A 174 5.58 -12.53 -0.91
C PRO A 174 5.38 -11.80 0.43
N ASP A 175 5.46 -12.56 1.53
CA ASP A 175 5.45 -12.00 2.89
C ASP A 175 6.56 -10.96 3.05
N GLY A 176 6.29 -9.90 3.80
CA GLY A 176 7.21 -8.78 4.02
C GLY A 176 7.20 -7.72 2.91
N VAL A 177 6.62 -7.98 1.74
CA VAL A 177 6.53 -6.98 0.66
C VAL A 177 5.54 -5.87 0.98
N LEU A 178 4.41 -6.21 1.62
CA LEU A 178 3.46 -5.27 2.19
C LEU A 178 3.23 -5.63 3.67
N ASN A 179 3.44 -4.67 4.55
CA ASN A 179 3.26 -4.81 5.99
C ASN A 179 2.32 -3.70 6.47
N THR A 180 1.24 -4.04 7.17
CA THR A 180 0.30 -3.06 7.72
C THR A 180 0.46 -2.99 9.23
N VAL A 181 0.62 -1.77 9.76
CA VAL A 181 0.70 -1.49 11.19
C VAL A 181 -0.36 -0.44 11.53
N HIS A 182 -1.34 -0.85 12.33
CA HIS A 182 -2.33 0.07 12.89
C HIS A 182 -1.74 0.84 14.07
N GLY A 183 -2.30 1.99 14.37
CA GLY A 183 -1.87 2.82 15.50
C GLY A 183 -2.12 4.30 15.27
N PHE A 184 -1.84 5.09 16.28
CA PHE A 184 -2.05 6.53 16.25
C PHE A 184 -0.94 7.26 15.49
N GLY A 185 -1.27 8.47 14.99
CA GLY A 185 -0.34 9.29 14.23
C GLY A 185 0.92 9.64 15.00
N GLU A 186 0.77 10.06 16.27
CA GLU A 186 1.86 10.44 17.17
C GLU A 186 2.72 9.27 17.66
N GLU A 187 2.25 8.04 17.52
CA GLU A 187 2.96 6.81 17.93
C GLU A 187 3.53 6.09 16.70
N ALA A 188 2.72 5.19 16.09
CA ALA A 188 3.14 4.42 14.92
C ALA A 188 3.47 5.31 13.71
N GLY A 189 2.70 6.39 13.48
CA GLY A 189 2.96 7.32 12.37
C GLY A 189 4.30 8.03 12.50
N ARG A 190 4.59 8.57 13.68
CA ARG A 190 5.86 9.21 13.99
C ARG A 190 7.03 8.23 13.87
N ALA A 191 6.90 7.05 14.49
CA ALA A 191 7.92 6.01 14.43
C ALA A 191 8.23 5.61 12.97
N LEU A 192 7.20 5.51 12.09
CA LEU A 192 7.37 5.22 10.68
C LEU A 192 8.15 6.31 9.95
N THR A 193 7.86 7.59 10.23
CA THR A 193 8.53 8.72 9.56
C THR A 193 9.97 8.92 10.00
N GLU A 194 10.30 8.55 11.23
CA GLU A 194 11.64 8.68 11.81
C GLU A 194 12.52 7.43 11.59
N HIS A 195 11.94 6.34 11.05
CA HIS A 195 12.63 5.04 10.98
C HIS A 195 13.77 5.04 9.94
N PRO A 196 15.00 4.69 10.31
CA PRO A 196 16.20 4.84 9.45
C PRO A 196 16.17 3.95 8.20
N VAL A 197 15.46 2.82 8.25
CA VAL A 197 15.32 1.88 7.13
C VAL A 197 14.35 2.39 6.08
N ILE A 198 13.36 3.22 6.46
CA ILE A 198 12.36 3.78 5.55
C ILE A 198 12.99 4.90 4.73
N LYS A 199 12.99 4.75 3.40
CA LYS A 199 13.70 5.66 2.48
C LYS A 199 12.85 6.80 1.93
N ALA A 200 11.54 6.65 1.95
CA ALA A 200 10.60 7.68 1.56
C ALA A 200 9.24 7.44 2.22
N ILE A 201 8.46 8.50 2.34
CA ILE A 201 7.08 8.44 2.82
C ILE A 201 6.13 8.87 1.72
N GLY A 202 5.17 8.00 1.38
CA GLY A 202 4.00 8.35 0.58
C GLY A 202 2.86 8.76 1.50
N PHE A 203 2.57 10.05 1.57
CA PHE A 203 1.54 10.60 2.44
C PHE A 203 0.33 11.08 1.65
N VAL A 204 -0.87 10.79 2.17
CA VAL A 204 -2.14 11.42 1.80
C VAL A 204 -2.90 11.68 3.09
N GLY A 205 -3.33 12.92 3.30
CA GLY A 205 -4.09 13.33 4.49
C GLY A 205 -4.77 14.67 4.29
#